data_7071b684ad36cf34b4ba7a1a704268e9
#
_entry.id   7071b684ad36cf34b4ba7a1a704268e9
#
_cell.length_a   1.000
_cell.length_b   1.000
_cell.length_c   1.000
_cell.angle_alpha   90.00
_cell.angle_beta   90.00
_cell.angle_gamma   90.00
#
_symmetry.space_group_name_H-M   'P 1'
#
loop_
_entity.id
_entity.type
_entity.pdbx_description
1 polymer ?
#
loop_
_entity_poly.entity_id
_entity_poly.type
_entity_poly.pdbx_seq_one_letter_code
_entity_poly.pdbx_strand_id
1 'polypeptide(L)'
;MTQPENTPNYLELIRERGSGALDKKMGIEILEASPERLVGRMPVEGNTQPIGLLHGGANVVLAESLGSIGTQLHAGPNRKIVGVDINATHHKSAVSGFVTGVATAVSLGKTLCVYEIVITNEQGQRTCSARITCMILAERA
;
A
#
# COMPACT_ATOMS: atom_id res chain seq x y z
N MET A 1 -13.00 4.55 -22.09
CA MET A 1 -12.47 5.92 -21.86
C MET A 1 -10.97 5.90 -22.13
N THR A 2 -10.54 6.64 -23.10
CA THR A 2 -9.11 6.89 -23.35
C THR A 2 -8.59 7.74 -22.20
N GLN A 3 -7.54 7.29 -21.54
CA GLN A 3 -6.81 8.13 -20.57
C GLN A 3 -6.29 9.37 -21.32
N PRO A 4 -6.25 10.55 -20.67
CA PRO A 4 -5.66 11.73 -21.30
C PRO A 4 -4.22 11.43 -21.69
N GLU A 5 -3.82 11.87 -22.89
CA GLU A 5 -2.53 11.58 -23.53
C GLU A 5 -1.27 11.94 -22.72
N ASN A 6 -1.44 12.42 -21.48
CA ASN A 6 -0.35 12.90 -20.60
C ASN A 6 -0.37 12.31 -19.18
N THR A 7 -1.10 11.21 -18.96
CA THR A 7 -1.10 10.56 -17.63
C THR A 7 0.18 9.74 -17.50
N PRO A 8 1.00 9.97 -16.42
CA PRO A 8 2.20 9.17 -16.20
C PRO A 8 1.87 7.68 -16.04
N ASN A 9 2.76 6.81 -16.51
CA ASN A 9 2.69 5.40 -16.17
C ASN A 9 3.23 5.20 -14.74
N TYR A 10 2.37 5.35 -13.77
CA TYR A 10 2.75 5.28 -12.36
C TYR A 10 3.35 3.93 -11.95
N LEU A 11 2.87 2.84 -12.54
CA LEU A 11 3.40 1.51 -12.23
C LEU A 11 4.84 1.35 -12.71
N GLU A 12 5.17 1.91 -13.87
CA GLU A 12 6.53 1.95 -14.38
C GLU A 12 7.46 2.81 -13.51
N LEU A 13 6.99 3.97 -13.06
CA LEU A 13 7.73 4.82 -12.12
C LEU A 13 8.06 4.09 -10.82
N ILE A 14 7.11 3.31 -10.29
CA ILE A 14 7.33 2.49 -9.09
C ILE A 14 8.38 1.41 -9.36
N ARG A 15 8.32 0.75 -10.51
CA ARG A 15 9.30 -0.28 -10.90
C ARG A 15 10.70 0.28 -11.06
N GLU A 16 10.84 1.44 -11.67
CA GLU A 16 12.13 2.13 -11.85
C GLU A 16 12.72 2.55 -10.51
N ARG A 17 11.91 3.06 -9.60
CA ARG A 17 12.34 3.44 -8.25
C ARG A 17 12.75 2.22 -7.40
N GLY A 18 12.13 1.07 -7.65
CA GLY A 18 12.30 -0.16 -6.90
C GLY A 18 11.56 -0.18 -5.57
N SER A 19 11.42 -1.37 -5.03
CA SER A 19 10.81 -1.62 -3.73
C SER A 19 11.85 -1.50 -2.63
N GLY A 20 11.42 -1.09 -1.43
CA GLY A 20 12.25 -1.17 -0.25
C GLY A 20 12.60 -2.62 0.13
N ALA A 21 13.62 -2.79 0.94
CA ALA A 21 14.11 -4.12 1.34
C ALA A 21 13.04 -4.95 2.07
N LEU A 22 12.19 -4.31 2.89
CA LEU A 22 11.12 -5.00 3.61
C LEU A 22 10.06 -5.54 2.65
N ASP A 23 9.59 -4.72 1.70
CA ASP A 23 8.60 -5.14 0.71
C ASP A 23 9.11 -6.33 -0.12
N LYS A 24 10.39 -6.31 -0.49
CA LYS A 24 11.03 -7.43 -1.19
C LYS A 24 11.05 -8.71 -0.36
N LYS A 25 11.43 -8.62 0.92
CA LYS A 25 11.45 -9.77 1.83
C LYS A 25 10.06 -10.38 2.00
N MET A 26 9.04 -9.55 2.03
CA MET A 26 7.66 -10.01 2.23
C MET A 26 6.96 -10.42 0.95
N GLY A 27 7.58 -10.18 -0.21
CA GLY A 27 7.01 -10.53 -1.51
C GLY A 27 5.87 -9.62 -1.95
N ILE A 28 5.84 -8.38 -1.47
CA ILE A 28 4.81 -7.40 -1.86
C ILE A 28 5.03 -6.98 -3.31
N GLU A 29 3.95 -7.04 -4.09
CA GLU A 29 3.92 -6.69 -5.50
C GLU A 29 2.81 -5.68 -5.76
N ILE A 30 3.14 -4.58 -6.41
CA ILE A 30 2.18 -3.54 -6.80
C ILE A 30 1.62 -3.90 -8.16
N LEU A 31 0.29 -4.01 -8.26
CA LEU A 31 -0.43 -4.45 -9.45
C LEU A 31 -1.04 -3.28 -10.23
N GLU A 32 -1.55 -2.28 -9.54
CA GLU A 32 -2.13 -1.06 -10.10
C GLU A 32 -1.71 0.13 -9.25
N ALA A 33 -1.48 1.28 -9.87
CA ALA A 33 -1.06 2.49 -9.16
C ALA A 33 -1.56 3.77 -9.80
N SER A 34 -2.07 4.64 -8.95
CA SER A 34 -2.31 6.06 -9.16
C SER A 34 -2.30 6.75 -7.80
N PRO A 35 -2.21 8.07 -7.72
CA PRO A 35 -2.33 8.74 -6.42
C PRO A 35 -3.65 8.45 -5.69
N GLU A 36 -4.73 8.20 -6.42
CA GLU A 36 -6.06 7.99 -5.86
C GLU A 36 -6.32 6.53 -5.45
N ARG A 37 -5.65 5.57 -6.12
CA ARG A 37 -5.92 4.15 -5.91
C ARG A 37 -4.71 3.29 -6.21
N LEU A 38 -4.39 2.39 -5.29
CA LEU A 38 -3.34 1.40 -5.48
C LEU A 38 -3.87 0.00 -5.17
N VAL A 39 -3.38 -0.97 -5.90
CA VAL A 39 -3.64 -2.38 -5.65
C VAL A 39 -2.30 -3.09 -5.53
N GLY A 40 -2.15 -3.85 -4.46
CA GLY A 40 -0.97 -4.67 -4.23
C GLY A 40 -1.34 -6.01 -3.63
N ARG A 41 -0.46 -6.98 -3.77
CA ARG A 41 -0.65 -8.31 -3.18
C ARG A 41 0.60 -8.76 -2.42
N MET A 42 0.39 -9.69 -1.53
CA MET A 42 1.44 -10.24 -0.68
C MET A 42 1.17 -11.72 -0.43
N PRO A 43 2.18 -12.61 -0.55
CA PRO A 43 1.99 -14.02 -0.24
C PRO A 43 1.80 -14.23 1.26
N VAL A 44 0.99 -15.21 1.61
CA VAL A 44 0.87 -15.69 3.00
C VAL A 44 2.14 -16.45 3.38
N GLU A 45 2.62 -17.32 2.49
CA GLU A 45 3.86 -18.07 2.73
C GLU A 45 5.05 -17.14 2.98
N GLY A 46 5.80 -17.42 4.03
CA GLY A 46 6.93 -16.59 4.45
C GLY A 46 6.55 -15.42 5.36
N ASN A 47 5.27 -15.14 5.52
CA ASN A 47 4.74 -14.02 6.31
C ASN A 47 3.79 -14.46 7.43
N THR A 48 3.96 -15.69 7.89
CA THR A 48 3.07 -16.31 8.89
C THR A 48 3.53 -16.09 10.32
N GLN A 49 2.57 -16.13 11.24
CA GLN A 49 2.82 -16.23 12.67
C GLN A 49 2.98 -17.71 13.07
N PRO A 50 3.31 -18.06 14.36
CA PRO A 50 3.70 -19.41 14.73
C PRO A 50 2.69 -20.54 14.49
N ILE A 51 1.41 -20.24 14.34
CA ILE A 51 0.39 -21.26 14.05
C ILE A 51 -0.01 -21.33 12.57
N GLY A 52 0.80 -20.75 11.68
CA GLY A 52 0.64 -20.89 10.23
C GLY A 52 -0.35 -19.93 9.57
N LEU A 53 -0.91 -18.98 10.30
CA LEU A 53 -1.76 -17.93 9.74
C LEU A 53 -0.93 -16.72 9.32
N LEU A 54 -1.40 -15.95 8.35
CA LEU A 54 -0.77 -14.69 8.01
C LEU A 54 -0.61 -13.83 9.26
N HIS A 55 0.59 -13.34 9.51
CA HIS A 55 0.86 -12.43 10.62
C HIS A 55 0.07 -11.13 10.46
N GLY A 56 -0.63 -10.70 11.49
CA GLY A 56 -1.40 -9.46 11.46
C GLY A 56 -0.55 -8.24 11.10
N GLY A 57 0.69 -8.18 11.61
CA GLY A 57 1.66 -7.15 11.25
C GLY A 57 2.01 -7.13 9.77
N ALA A 58 1.96 -8.28 9.08
CA ALA A 58 2.18 -8.35 7.63
C ALA A 58 1.09 -7.60 6.86
N ASN A 59 -0.18 -7.73 7.26
CA ASN A 59 -1.27 -6.90 6.72
C ASN A 59 -1.00 -5.41 6.89
N VAL A 60 -0.49 -5.01 8.05
CA VAL A 60 -0.16 -3.61 8.34
C VAL A 60 0.96 -3.10 7.44
N VAL A 61 1.99 -3.91 7.19
CA VAL A 61 3.07 -3.55 6.26
C VAL A 61 2.53 -3.35 4.84
N LEU A 62 1.68 -4.26 4.35
CA LEU A 62 1.06 -4.11 3.04
C LEU A 62 0.25 -2.80 2.95
N ALA A 63 -0.58 -2.53 3.96
CA ALA A 63 -1.39 -1.31 4.01
C ALA A 63 -0.51 -0.04 4.04
N GLU A 64 0.55 -0.05 4.83
CA GLU A 64 1.47 1.09 4.92
C GLU A 64 2.23 1.32 3.62
N SER A 65 2.72 0.27 2.98
CA SER A 65 3.40 0.38 1.69
C SER A 65 2.49 0.97 0.62
N LEU A 66 1.24 0.53 0.52
CA LEU A 66 0.28 1.06 -0.44
C LEU A 66 -0.01 2.54 -0.22
N GLY A 67 -0.30 2.94 1.00
CA GLY A 67 -0.59 4.34 1.33
C GLY A 67 0.62 5.25 1.15
N SER A 68 1.80 4.78 1.50
CA SER A 68 3.06 5.51 1.32
C SER A 68 3.39 5.72 -0.15
N ILE A 69 3.24 4.69 -0.97
CA ILE A 69 3.45 4.79 -2.42
C ILE A 69 2.46 5.80 -3.02
N GLY A 70 1.18 5.71 -2.67
CA GLY A 70 0.16 6.64 -3.14
C GLY A 70 0.48 8.09 -2.77
N THR A 71 0.91 8.33 -1.55
CA THR A 71 1.34 9.65 -1.08
C THR A 71 2.55 10.16 -1.86
N GLN A 72 3.52 9.29 -2.14
CA GLN A 72 4.69 9.64 -2.95
C GLN A 72 4.31 10.02 -4.38
N LEU A 73 3.39 9.29 -5.00
CA LEU A 73 2.90 9.60 -6.34
C LEU A 73 2.17 10.96 -6.37
N HIS A 74 1.39 11.25 -5.34
CA HIS A 74 0.72 12.55 -5.18
C HIS A 74 1.71 13.71 -4.97
N ALA A 75 2.70 13.50 -4.11
CA ALA A 75 3.68 14.53 -3.76
C ALA A 75 4.68 14.85 -4.88
N GLY A 76 4.95 13.88 -5.74
CA GLY A 76 5.94 13.98 -6.81
C GLY A 76 7.32 13.45 -6.40
N PRO A 77 8.24 13.29 -7.38
CA PRO A 77 9.49 12.56 -7.20
C PRO A 77 10.52 13.25 -6.28
N ASN A 78 10.41 14.56 -6.12
CA ASN A 78 11.40 15.37 -5.38
C ASN A 78 11.01 15.60 -3.91
N ARG A 79 9.89 15.03 -3.47
CA ARG A 79 9.43 15.16 -2.09
C ARG A 79 9.72 13.88 -1.31
N LYS A 80 9.97 14.02 -0.03
CA LYS A 80 10.07 12.90 0.90
C LYS A 80 8.76 12.78 1.67
N ILE A 81 8.35 11.56 1.89
CA ILE A 81 7.13 11.27 2.66
C ILE A 81 7.44 10.31 3.81
N VAL A 82 6.67 10.41 4.88
CA VAL A 82 6.75 9.53 6.03
C VAL A 82 5.36 9.13 6.49
N GLY A 83 5.22 7.93 7.03
CA GLY A 83 4.01 7.51 7.74
C GLY A 83 3.92 8.20 9.09
N VAL A 84 2.73 8.62 9.48
CA VAL A 84 2.47 9.30 10.77
C VAL A 84 1.63 8.44 11.68
N ASP A 85 0.60 7.82 11.15
CA ASP A 85 -0.36 7.02 11.91
C ASP A 85 -0.90 5.91 11.03
N ILE A 86 -0.97 4.72 11.57
CA ILE A 86 -1.64 3.59 10.92
C ILE A 86 -2.40 2.80 11.95
N ASN A 87 -3.63 2.40 11.59
CA ASN A 87 -4.42 1.47 12.39
C ASN A 87 -5.01 0.40 11.47
N ALA A 88 -5.25 -0.76 12.05
CA ALA A 88 -5.80 -1.90 11.33
C ALA A 88 -6.69 -2.74 12.25
N THR A 89 -7.76 -3.28 11.67
CA THR A 89 -8.60 -4.29 12.31
C THR A 89 -8.55 -5.55 11.46
N HIS A 90 -8.18 -6.66 12.08
CA HIS A 90 -8.17 -7.97 11.43
C HIS A 90 -9.53 -8.64 11.64
N HIS A 91 -10.19 -9.01 10.54
CA HIS A 91 -11.53 -9.60 10.57
C HIS A 91 -11.49 -11.12 10.39
N LYS A 92 -10.52 -11.60 9.61
CA LYS A 92 -10.42 -13.00 9.22
C LYS A 92 -8.97 -13.37 8.95
N SER A 93 -8.61 -14.60 9.28
CA SER A 93 -7.28 -15.13 9.01
C SER A 93 -7.12 -15.53 7.54
N ALA A 94 -5.96 -15.26 6.96
CA ALA A 94 -5.54 -15.84 5.68
C ALA A 94 -4.55 -16.98 5.97
N VAL A 95 -4.73 -18.12 5.31
CA VAL A 95 -3.98 -19.36 5.60
C VAL A 95 -3.09 -19.81 4.46
N SER A 96 -3.34 -19.35 3.24
CA SER A 96 -2.60 -19.75 2.04
C SER A 96 -2.80 -18.75 0.91
N GLY A 97 -2.01 -18.90 -0.14
CA GLY A 97 -2.11 -18.07 -1.33
C GLY A 97 -1.67 -16.63 -1.10
N PHE A 98 -2.43 -15.70 -1.64
CA PHE A 98 -2.15 -14.26 -1.55
C PHE A 98 -3.27 -13.52 -0.84
N VAL A 99 -2.92 -12.42 -0.21
CA VAL A 99 -3.86 -11.36 0.15
C VAL A 99 -3.65 -10.17 -0.78
N THR A 100 -4.75 -9.51 -1.13
CA THR A 100 -4.75 -8.33 -2.02
C THR A 100 -5.26 -7.13 -1.25
N GLY A 101 -4.46 -6.07 -1.25
CA GLY A 101 -4.83 -4.79 -0.65
C GLY A 101 -5.24 -3.79 -1.73
N VAL A 102 -6.30 -3.05 -1.45
CA VAL A 102 -6.74 -1.91 -2.25
C VAL A 102 -6.72 -0.67 -1.36
N ALA A 103 -5.86 0.27 -1.69
CA ALA A 103 -5.78 1.56 -1.03
C ALA A 103 -6.55 2.60 -1.84
N THR A 104 -7.45 3.32 -1.20
CA THR A 104 -8.24 4.38 -1.80
C THR A 104 -8.00 5.68 -1.03
N ALA A 105 -7.66 6.75 -1.73
CA ALA A 105 -7.42 8.03 -1.11
C ALA A 105 -8.71 8.58 -0.48
N VAL A 106 -8.62 8.96 0.78
CA VAL A 106 -9.67 9.72 1.49
C VAL A 106 -9.41 11.21 1.33
N SER A 107 -8.14 11.60 1.44
CA SER A 107 -7.73 13.01 1.32
C SER A 107 -6.30 13.08 0.78
N LEU A 108 -6.10 13.90 -0.24
CA LEU A 108 -4.80 14.17 -0.85
C LEU A 108 -4.46 15.66 -0.64
N GLY A 109 -3.84 15.98 0.46
CA GLY A 109 -3.47 17.34 0.85
C GLY A 109 -2.07 17.74 0.41
N LYS A 110 -1.70 18.97 0.71
CA LYS A 110 -0.33 19.48 0.49
C LYS A 110 0.66 18.97 1.52
N THR A 111 0.19 18.62 2.71
CA THR A 111 1.01 18.21 3.84
C THR A 111 0.67 16.81 4.30
N LEU A 112 -0.62 16.47 4.34
CA LEU A 112 -1.12 15.17 4.80
C LEU A 112 -1.94 14.48 3.72
N CYS A 113 -1.74 13.17 3.60
CA CYS A 113 -2.57 12.28 2.80
C CYS A 113 -3.12 11.18 3.67
N VAL A 114 -4.37 10.81 3.45
CA VAL A 114 -5.05 9.74 4.16
C VAL A 114 -5.59 8.72 3.17
N TYR A 115 -5.34 7.45 3.45
CA TYR A 115 -5.87 6.33 2.66
C TYR A 115 -6.62 5.36 3.56
N GLU A 116 -7.69 4.81 3.02
CA GLU A 116 -8.32 3.59 3.52
C GLU A 116 -7.83 2.39 2.72
N ILE A 117 -7.54 1.30 3.39
CA ILE A 117 -7.05 0.08 2.77
C ILE A 117 -7.96 -1.09 3.16
N VAL A 118 -8.43 -1.82 2.17
CA VAL A 118 -9.17 -3.06 2.34
C VAL A 118 -8.32 -4.19 1.85
N ILE A 119 -8.09 -5.21 2.70
CA ILE A 119 -7.34 -6.40 2.33
C ILE A 119 -8.29 -7.58 2.26
N THR A 120 -8.20 -8.35 1.19
CA THR A 120 -9.03 -9.52 0.94
C THR A 120 -8.17 -10.76 0.68
N ASN A 121 -8.73 -11.94 0.99
CA ASN A 121 -8.13 -13.22 0.60
C ASN A 121 -8.51 -13.60 -0.83
N GLU A 122 -8.06 -14.77 -1.30
CA GLU A 122 -8.35 -15.25 -2.66
C GLU A 122 -9.82 -15.59 -2.90
N GLN A 123 -10.60 -15.78 -1.84
CA GLN A 123 -12.05 -15.98 -1.91
C GLN A 123 -12.84 -14.66 -1.93
N GLY A 124 -12.12 -13.51 -1.97
CA GLY A 124 -12.75 -12.20 -1.97
C GLY A 124 -13.28 -11.75 -0.60
N GLN A 125 -12.98 -12.46 0.46
CA GLN A 125 -13.41 -12.13 1.81
C GLN A 125 -12.49 -11.07 2.42
N ARG A 126 -13.06 -10.05 3.06
CA ARG A 126 -12.28 -9.04 3.76
C ARG A 126 -11.58 -9.65 4.97
N THR A 127 -10.26 -9.57 4.98
CA THR A 127 -9.41 -10.05 6.08
C THR A 127 -8.95 -8.93 6.99
N CYS A 128 -8.80 -7.73 6.46
CA CYS A 128 -8.30 -6.57 7.21
C CYS A 128 -8.89 -5.27 6.66
N SER A 129 -9.19 -4.35 7.56
CA SER A 129 -9.47 -2.94 7.24
C SER A 129 -8.44 -2.08 7.92
N ALA A 130 -7.81 -1.18 7.16
CA ALA A 130 -6.76 -0.31 7.68
C ALA A 130 -6.96 1.13 7.21
N ARG A 131 -6.30 2.04 7.90
CA ARG A 131 -6.24 3.45 7.55
C ARG A 131 -4.84 3.96 7.85
N ILE A 132 -4.28 4.74 6.94
CA ILE A 132 -2.98 5.36 7.12
C ILE A 132 -3.05 6.86 6.86
N THR A 133 -2.30 7.60 7.67
CA THR A 133 -2.00 9.01 7.44
C THR A 133 -0.50 9.14 7.15
N CYS A 134 -0.16 9.76 6.04
CA CYS A 134 1.21 10.06 5.66
C CYS A 134 1.43 11.56 5.61
N MET A 135 2.66 11.99 5.90
CA MET A 135 3.08 13.38 5.83
C MET A 135 4.06 13.58 4.67
N ILE A 136 3.82 14.63 3.92
CA ILE A 136 4.75 15.14 2.90
C ILE A 136 5.67 16.14 3.60
N LEU A 137 6.96 15.82 3.66
CA LEU A 137 7.93 16.66 4.32
C LEU A 137 8.21 17.93 3.51
N ALA A 138 8.47 19.02 4.23
CA ALA A 138 8.87 20.26 3.60
C ALA A 138 10.16 20.07 2.79
N GLU A 139 10.25 20.76 1.64
CA GLU A 139 11.51 20.85 0.91
C GLU A 139 12.54 21.58 1.80
N ARG A 140 13.74 21.02 1.91
CA ARG A 140 14.85 21.72 2.52
C ARG A 140 15.39 22.73 1.51
N ALA A 141 15.47 23.98 1.96
CA ALA A 141 16.13 25.02 1.22
C ALA A 141 17.63 24.67 1.01
#